data_c5fd94dbd414238dc349daa5fe9d0664
#
_entry.id   c5fd94dbd414238dc349daa5fe9d0664
#
_cell.length_a   1.000
_cell.length_b   1.000
_cell.length_c   1.000
_cell.angle_alpha   90.00
_cell.angle_beta   90.00
_cell.angle_gamma   90.00
#
_symmetry.space_group_name_H-M   'P 1'
#
loop_
_entity.id
_entity.type
_entity.pdbx_description
1 polymer ?
#
loop_
_entity_poly.entity_id
_entity_poly.type
_entity_poly.pdbx_seq_one_letter_code
_entity_poly.pdbx_strand_id
1 'polypeptide(L)'
;MGYPAQNTSVAALIAMLGDLKHYAKKEGEMTHYYYKPVIALLNHKLIKSSCSEDIPKITNYINTNNIVYVAEKSLQFSDITRAIFSSSEENLLDYLLRILKQLIASIQPEGHEGLAIEKEFLFTIFTTIQGIKNTFIEENIIPDNKFYLQIIHKILQGVSIPFSGEPLEGMQIMGLMETRMLDFKNLIILSANEGILPKGGHASSFIPYNLRLGQERACAGSHRDRQ
;
A
#
# COMPACT_ATOMS: atom_id res chain seq x y z
N MET A 1 -1.42 1.68 -14.92
CA MET A 1 -2.01 1.04 -13.72
C MET A 1 -0.96 1.04 -12.63
N GLY A 2 -1.36 1.18 -11.35
CA GLY A 2 -0.42 1.19 -10.23
C GLY A 2 -1.02 0.42 -9.04
N TYR A 3 -0.17 0.15 -8.05
CA TYR A 3 -0.60 -0.50 -6.81
C TYR A 3 -1.18 0.54 -5.84
N PRO A 4 -2.38 0.35 -5.27
CA PRO A 4 -2.96 1.32 -4.32
C PRO A 4 -2.09 1.46 -3.07
N ALA A 5 -1.68 2.68 -2.73
CA ALA A 5 -0.80 2.95 -1.59
C ALA A 5 -1.38 2.48 -0.25
N GLN A 6 -2.71 2.53 -0.08
CA GLN A 6 -3.40 2.06 1.11
C GLN A 6 -3.21 0.56 1.41
N ASN A 7 -2.94 -0.26 0.39
CA ASN A 7 -2.76 -1.70 0.53
C ASN A 7 -1.31 -2.12 0.77
N THR A 8 -0.40 -1.14 0.88
CA THR A 8 1.02 -1.41 1.13
C THR A 8 1.28 -1.76 2.59
N SER A 9 2.37 -2.50 2.83
CA SER A 9 2.89 -2.77 4.17
C SER A 9 3.20 -1.48 4.92
N VAL A 10 3.66 -0.45 4.21
CA VAL A 10 3.99 0.87 4.78
C VAL A 10 2.75 1.60 5.31
N ALA A 11 1.61 1.53 4.60
CA ALA A 11 0.37 2.11 5.08
C ALA A 11 -0.12 1.44 6.37
N ALA A 12 0.00 0.11 6.46
CA ALA A 12 -0.29 -0.64 7.67
C ALA A 12 0.65 -0.23 8.83
N LEU A 13 1.94 -0.03 8.55
CA LEU A 13 2.90 0.46 9.54
C LEU A 13 2.50 1.83 10.10
N ILE A 14 2.09 2.77 9.25
CA ILE A 14 1.66 4.10 9.68
C ILE A 14 0.44 4.02 10.61
N ALA A 15 -0.54 3.18 10.28
CA ALA A 15 -1.70 2.97 11.14
C ALA A 15 -1.28 2.42 12.52
N MET A 16 -0.39 1.41 12.56
CA MET A 16 0.13 0.85 13.80
C MET A 16 0.93 1.86 14.63
N LEU A 17 1.72 2.75 13.98
CA LEU A 17 2.44 3.83 14.67
C LEU A 17 1.47 4.87 15.26
N GLY A 18 0.38 5.16 14.55
CA GLY A 18 -0.69 5.99 15.04
C GLY A 18 -1.37 5.40 16.28
N ASP A 19 -1.71 4.12 16.25
CA ASP A 19 -2.29 3.39 17.37
C ASP A 19 -1.34 3.37 18.58
N LEU A 20 -0.04 3.16 18.32
CA LEU A 20 0.97 3.20 19.38
C LEU A 20 0.97 4.52 20.14
N LYS A 21 0.95 5.65 19.43
CA LYS A 21 0.91 7.00 20.04
C LYS A 21 -0.43 7.27 20.72
N HIS A 22 -1.54 6.76 20.16
CA HIS A 22 -2.88 6.95 20.74
C HIS A 22 -3.04 6.25 22.10
N TYR A 23 -2.49 5.03 22.22
CA TYR A 23 -2.61 4.23 23.47
C TYR A 23 -1.41 4.40 24.41
N ALA A 24 -0.46 5.29 24.11
CA ALA A 24 0.66 5.59 24.99
C ALA A 24 0.18 6.33 26.24
N LYS A 25 0.68 5.94 27.41
CA LYS A 25 0.43 6.62 28.69
C LYS A 25 1.72 7.22 29.21
N LYS A 26 1.67 8.50 29.57
CA LYS A 26 2.78 9.17 30.26
C LYS A 26 2.58 9.04 31.77
N GLU A 27 3.56 8.44 32.45
CA GLU A 27 3.66 8.42 33.92
C GLU A 27 4.96 9.11 34.35
N GLY A 28 4.86 10.39 34.73
CA GLY A 28 6.01 11.23 35.03
C GLY A 28 6.90 11.43 33.81
N GLU A 29 8.19 11.08 33.93
CA GLU A 29 9.18 11.18 32.84
C GLU A 29 9.20 9.95 31.92
N MET A 30 8.46 8.88 32.24
CA MET A 30 8.47 7.64 31.48
C MET A 30 7.19 7.47 30.68
N THR A 31 7.34 7.02 29.44
CA THR A 31 6.20 6.63 28.59
C THR A 31 6.03 5.12 28.64
N HIS A 32 4.79 4.70 28.81
CA HIS A 32 4.38 3.29 28.79
C HIS A 32 3.50 3.04 27.58
N TYR A 33 3.81 1.97 26.85
CA TYR A 33 3.09 1.61 25.62
C TYR A 33 2.23 0.38 25.83
N TYR A 34 1.00 0.41 25.33
CA TYR A 34 0.08 -0.73 25.41
C TYR A 34 0.64 -1.89 24.58
N TYR A 35 0.61 -3.10 25.14
CA TYR A 35 1.31 -4.27 24.58
C TYR A 35 0.85 -4.69 23.17
N LYS A 36 -0.46 -4.55 22.85
CA LYS A 36 -1.01 -4.98 21.54
C LYS A 36 -0.38 -4.25 20.36
N PRO A 37 -0.40 -2.89 20.27
CA PRO A 37 0.32 -2.17 19.22
C PRO A 37 1.82 -2.45 19.21
N VAL A 38 2.44 -2.62 20.39
CA VAL A 38 3.88 -2.96 20.49
C VAL A 38 4.18 -4.29 19.79
N ILE A 39 3.45 -5.36 20.13
CA ILE A 39 3.65 -6.69 19.52
C ILE A 39 3.35 -6.64 18.01
N ALA A 40 2.29 -5.95 17.59
CA ALA A 40 1.95 -5.80 16.19
C ALA A 40 3.07 -5.12 15.41
N LEU A 41 3.61 -4.01 15.93
CA LEU A 41 4.73 -3.27 15.33
C LEU A 41 6.01 -4.10 15.25
N LEU A 42 6.40 -4.77 16.34
CA LEU A 42 7.62 -5.59 16.37
C LEU A 42 7.54 -6.76 15.37
N ASN A 43 6.35 -7.32 15.13
CA ASN A 43 6.14 -8.36 14.14
C ASN A 43 5.97 -7.85 12.71
N HIS A 44 5.93 -6.54 12.50
CA HIS A 44 5.79 -5.97 11.17
C HIS A 44 7.02 -6.26 10.30
N LYS A 45 6.81 -6.64 9.02
CA LYS A 45 7.85 -7.08 8.08
C LYS A 45 9.05 -6.14 8.03
N LEU A 46 8.82 -4.83 7.93
CA LEU A 46 9.87 -3.83 7.79
C LEU A 46 10.70 -3.65 9.08
N ILE A 47 10.12 -3.88 10.24
CA ILE A 47 10.81 -3.78 11.53
C ILE A 47 11.52 -5.10 11.84
N LYS A 48 10.88 -6.22 11.58
CA LYS A 48 11.44 -7.55 11.82
C LYS A 48 12.70 -7.80 10.99
N SER A 49 12.77 -7.31 9.75
CA SER A 49 13.98 -7.43 8.92
C SER A 49 15.21 -6.74 9.52
N SER A 50 15.00 -5.70 10.31
CA SER A 50 16.09 -4.91 10.93
C SER A 50 16.47 -5.37 12.33
N CYS A 51 15.63 -6.18 13.03
CA CYS A 51 15.78 -6.48 14.46
C CYS A 51 15.36 -7.93 14.80
N SER A 52 15.71 -8.92 13.98
CA SER A 52 15.17 -10.27 14.06
C SER A 52 15.47 -11.03 15.36
N GLU A 53 16.61 -10.78 16.04
CA GLU A 53 17.08 -11.59 17.17
C GLU A 53 16.43 -11.25 18.52
N ASP A 54 16.12 -9.97 18.76
CA ASP A 54 15.60 -9.51 20.05
C ASP A 54 14.08 -9.50 20.15
N ILE A 55 13.39 -9.45 19.02
CA ILE A 55 11.92 -9.42 18.96
C ILE A 55 11.29 -10.65 19.65
N PRO A 56 11.73 -11.91 19.41
CA PRO A 56 11.14 -13.06 20.09
C PRO A 56 11.33 -13.03 21.60
N LYS A 57 12.49 -12.54 22.08
CA LYS A 57 12.78 -12.43 23.52
C LYS A 57 11.83 -11.49 24.21
N ILE A 58 11.62 -10.30 23.63
CA ILE A 58 10.72 -9.28 24.18
C ILE A 58 9.26 -9.70 24.08
N THR A 59 8.85 -10.29 22.97
CA THR A 59 7.48 -10.79 22.81
C THR A 59 7.16 -11.89 23.81
N ASN A 60 8.09 -12.84 24.01
CA ASN A 60 7.95 -13.87 25.04
C ASN A 60 7.94 -13.28 26.45
N TYR A 61 8.79 -12.32 26.74
CA TYR A 61 8.79 -11.64 28.03
C TYR A 61 7.46 -10.95 28.34
N ILE A 62 6.89 -10.23 27.38
CA ILE A 62 5.57 -9.58 27.51
C ILE A 62 4.47 -10.61 27.76
N ASN A 63 4.46 -11.71 26.99
CA ASN A 63 3.41 -12.73 27.08
C ASN A 63 3.53 -13.57 28.36
N THR A 64 4.74 -13.98 28.75
CA THR A 64 4.95 -14.80 29.95
C THR A 64 4.62 -14.07 31.24
N ASN A 65 4.94 -12.77 31.29
CA ASN A 65 4.68 -11.95 32.48
C ASN A 65 3.32 -11.22 32.44
N ASN A 66 2.50 -11.43 31.42
CA ASN A 66 1.20 -10.75 31.23
C ASN A 66 1.30 -9.22 31.34
N ILE A 67 2.34 -8.61 30.77
CA ILE A 67 2.59 -7.19 30.84
C ILE A 67 1.61 -6.45 29.96
N VAL A 68 0.76 -5.61 30.54
CA VAL A 68 -0.25 -4.80 29.82
C VAL A 68 0.36 -3.52 29.28
N TYR A 69 1.27 -2.88 30.01
CA TYR A 69 1.97 -1.68 29.60
C TYR A 69 3.47 -1.90 29.72
N VAL A 70 4.17 -1.73 28.60
CA VAL A 70 5.62 -1.94 28.46
C VAL A 70 6.33 -0.59 28.59
N ALA A 71 7.33 -0.52 29.45
CA ALA A 71 8.13 0.69 29.61
C ALA A 71 9.00 0.96 28.38
N GLU A 72 9.11 2.21 27.99
CA GLU A 72 9.91 2.70 26.85
C GLU A 72 11.33 2.09 26.82
N LYS A 73 12.02 2.10 27.96
CA LYS A 73 13.41 1.61 28.09
C LYS A 73 13.59 0.15 27.68
N SER A 74 12.58 -0.68 27.89
CA SER A 74 12.62 -2.10 27.55
C SER A 74 12.47 -2.36 26.04
N LEU A 75 12.04 -1.37 25.29
CA LEU A 75 11.78 -1.45 23.86
C LEU A 75 12.89 -0.85 22.99
N GLN A 76 13.85 -0.17 23.59
CA GLN A 76 14.93 0.56 22.89
C GLN A 76 16.19 -0.30 22.66
N PHE A 77 16.08 -1.43 21.98
CA PHE A 77 17.20 -2.35 21.73
C PHE A 77 17.90 -2.15 20.39
N SER A 78 17.34 -1.36 19.47
CA SER A 78 17.92 -1.02 18.16
C SER A 78 17.69 0.45 17.84
N ASP A 79 18.40 0.99 16.85
CA ASP A 79 18.23 2.39 16.43
C ASP A 79 16.81 2.67 15.91
N ILE A 80 16.22 1.72 15.19
CA ILE A 80 14.83 1.84 14.69
C ILE A 80 13.84 1.78 15.85
N THR A 81 13.98 0.84 16.77
CA THR A 81 13.09 0.75 17.93
C THR A 81 13.26 1.93 18.87
N ARG A 82 14.47 2.46 19.04
CA ARG A 82 14.72 3.71 19.77
C ARG A 82 14.00 4.90 19.13
N ALA A 83 13.98 4.97 17.80
CA ALA A 83 13.23 6.02 17.11
C ALA A 83 11.72 5.86 17.24
N ILE A 84 11.21 4.63 17.20
CA ILE A 84 9.76 4.35 17.34
C ILE A 84 9.27 4.62 18.76
N PHE A 85 9.99 4.10 19.76
CA PHE A 85 9.62 4.19 21.19
C PHE A 85 10.29 5.35 21.90
N SER A 86 10.41 6.50 21.24
CA SER A 86 10.90 7.73 21.89
C SER A 86 9.73 8.59 22.35
N SER A 87 9.87 9.12 23.57
CA SER A 87 8.88 10.00 24.20
C SER A 87 8.97 11.47 23.75
N SER A 88 9.58 11.75 22.59
CA SER A 88 9.68 13.12 22.09
C SER A 88 8.30 13.76 21.89
N GLU A 89 8.17 15.03 22.30
CA GLU A 89 6.96 15.83 22.13
C GLU A 89 6.79 16.39 20.70
N GLU A 90 7.38 15.72 19.73
CA GLU A 90 7.28 16.11 18.32
C GLU A 90 5.86 15.87 17.76
N ASN A 91 5.52 16.66 16.75
CA ASN A 91 4.29 16.47 15.99
C ASN A 91 4.26 15.07 15.34
N LEU A 92 3.06 14.49 15.22
CA LEU A 92 2.88 13.16 14.63
C LEU A 92 3.50 13.04 13.21
N LEU A 93 3.39 14.09 12.39
CA LEU A 93 3.97 14.09 11.05
C LEU A 93 5.51 14.02 11.09
N ASP A 94 6.15 14.77 11.99
CA ASP A 94 7.60 14.74 12.16
C ASP A 94 8.08 13.38 12.67
N TYR A 95 7.35 12.81 13.61
CA TYR A 95 7.58 11.46 14.11
C TYR A 95 7.52 10.41 12.98
N LEU A 96 6.45 10.44 12.17
CA LEU A 96 6.30 9.51 11.04
C LEU A 96 7.41 9.68 10.00
N LEU A 97 7.71 10.92 9.61
CA LEU A 97 8.77 11.23 8.63
C LEU A 97 10.14 10.77 9.11
N ARG A 98 10.45 10.93 10.40
CA ARG A 98 11.72 10.48 11.00
C ARG A 98 11.86 8.96 10.91
N ILE A 99 10.81 8.21 11.25
CA ILE A 99 10.82 6.74 11.18
C ILE A 99 10.94 6.26 9.73
N LEU A 100 10.14 6.82 8.82
CA LEU A 100 10.20 6.45 7.40
C LEU A 100 11.57 6.73 6.80
N LYS A 101 12.20 7.86 7.14
CA LYS A 101 13.56 8.21 6.70
C LYS A 101 14.60 7.18 7.19
N GLN A 102 14.51 6.74 8.43
CA GLN A 102 15.40 5.70 8.96
C GLN A 102 15.17 4.35 8.28
N LEU A 103 13.91 3.97 8.02
CA LEU A 103 13.60 2.73 7.30
C LEU A 103 14.12 2.76 5.86
N ILE A 104 13.99 3.89 5.15
CA ILE A 104 14.55 4.06 3.80
C ILE A 104 16.07 3.90 3.82
N ALA A 105 16.75 4.44 4.84
CA ALA A 105 18.20 4.33 4.98
C ALA A 105 18.67 2.91 5.35
N SER A 106 17.86 2.14 6.09
CA SER A 106 18.20 0.79 6.53
C SER A 106 18.01 -0.27 5.45
N ILE A 107 17.17 -0.02 4.44
CA ILE A 107 16.93 -0.95 3.35
C ILE A 107 18.02 -0.83 2.30
N GLN A 108 18.91 -1.81 2.24
CA GLN A 108 19.88 -1.94 1.15
C GLN A 108 19.25 -2.73 0.00
N PRO A 109 19.19 -2.17 -1.22
CA PRO A 109 18.51 -2.81 -2.35
C PRO A 109 19.31 -3.95 -2.98
N GLU A 110 20.53 -4.23 -2.48
CA GLU A 110 21.41 -5.23 -3.08
C GLU A 110 20.88 -6.65 -2.85
N GLY A 111 20.33 -7.26 -3.91
CA GLY A 111 20.10 -8.69 -4.00
C GLY A 111 18.64 -9.19 -3.92
N HIS A 112 17.65 -8.36 -3.64
CA HIS A 112 16.24 -8.79 -3.58
C HIS A 112 15.30 -7.78 -4.24
N GLU A 113 14.71 -8.12 -5.37
CA GLU A 113 13.72 -7.29 -6.09
C GLU A 113 12.54 -6.85 -5.19
N GLY A 114 12.12 -7.69 -4.26
CA GLY A 114 11.06 -7.36 -3.31
C GLY A 114 11.39 -6.20 -2.36
N LEU A 115 12.67 -6.00 -2.02
CA LEU A 115 13.12 -4.88 -1.18
C LEU A 115 13.17 -3.56 -1.96
N ALA A 116 13.45 -3.61 -3.26
CA ALA A 116 13.40 -2.44 -4.13
C ALA A 116 11.98 -1.88 -4.23
N ILE A 117 10.97 -2.73 -4.36
CA ILE A 117 9.56 -2.34 -4.38
C ILE A 117 9.13 -1.74 -3.03
N GLU A 118 9.52 -2.33 -1.92
CA GLU A 118 9.23 -1.80 -0.57
C GLU A 118 9.87 -0.41 -0.36
N LYS A 119 11.06 -0.19 -0.88
CA LYS A 119 11.74 1.10 -0.83
C LYS A 119 11.00 2.16 -1.64
N GLU A 120 10.46 1.80 -2.81
CA GLU A 120 9.64 2.69 -3.63
C GLU A 120 8.34 3.06 -2.91
N PHE A 121 7.70 2.10 -2.25
CA PHE A 121 6.52 2.35 -1.41
C PHE A 121 6.82 3.31 -0.26
N LEU A 122 7.93 3.09 0.44
CA LEU A 122 8.39 3.98 1.52
C LEU A 122 8.65 5.39 1.00
N PHE A 123 9.33 5.53 -0.13
CA PHE A 123 9.65 6.83 -0.72
C PHE A 123 8.39 7.59 -1.16
N THR A 124 7.46 6.92 -1.85
CA THR A 124 6.20 7.53 -2.31
C THR A 124 5.35 7.99 -1.11
N ILE A 125 5.25 7.18 -0.07
CA ILE A 125 4.49 7.55 1.13
C ILE A 125 5.21 8.65 1.91
N PHE A 126 6.53 8.62 2.01
CA PHE A 126 7.32 9.69 2.62
C PHE A 126 7.09 11.04 1.94
N THR A 127 7.17 11.09 0.60
CA THR A 127 6.93 12.33 -0.17
C THR A 127 5.49 12.82 -0.02
N THR A 128 4.52 11.91 0.03
CA THR A 128 3.11 12.25 0.28
C THR A 128 2.91 12.89 1.65
N ILE A 129 3.47 12.30 2.72
CA ILE A 129 3.37 12.85 4.08
C ILE A 129 4.14 14.18 4.19
N GLN A 130 5.29 14.31 3.52
CA GLN A 130 6.03 15.57 3.46
C GLN A 130 5.20 16.68 2.78
N GLY A 131 4.48 16.37 1.71
CA GLY A 131 3.55 17.29 1.06
C GLY A 131 2.43 17.74 2.01
N ILE A 132 1.81 16.80 2.73
CA ILE A 132 0.80 17.12 3.75
C ILE A 132 1.35 18.07 4.80
N LYS A 133 2.56 17.78 5.32
CA LYS A 133 3.22 18.64 6.32
C LYS A 133 3.42 20.06 5.80
N ASN A 134 3.93 20.20 4.58
CA ASN A 134 4.17 21.52 3.98
C ASN A 134 2.87 22.33 3.86
N THR A 135 1.79 21.71 3.40
CA THR A 135 0.48 22.37 3.29
C THR A 135 -0.02 22.85 4.66
N PHE A 136 0.13 22.04 5.72
CA PHE A 136 -0.29 22.46 7.07
C PHE A 136 0.57 23.58 7.62
N ILE A 137 1.87 23.65 7.28
CA ILE A 137 2.75 24.75 7.66
C ILE A 137 2.34 26.03 6.94
N GLU A 138 2.09 25.95 5.61
CA GLU A 138 1.69 27.10 4.79
C GLU A 138 0.35 27.70 5.26
N GLU A 139 -0.62 26.86 5.60
CA GLU A 139 -1.93 27.27 6.09
C GLU A 139 -1.95 27.58 7.61
N ASN A 140 -0.83 27.42 8.31
CA ASN A 140 -0.68 27.64 9.75
C ASN A 140 -1.71 26.88 10.60
N ILE A 141 -2.04 25.64 10.20
CA ILE A 141 -3.01 24.77 10.86
C ILE A 141 -2.25 23.75 11.72
N ILE A 142 -2.63 23.62 13.00
CA ILE A 142 -2.09 22.62 13.92
C ILE A 142 -3.23 21.69 14.35
N PRO A 143 -3.48 20.60 13.62
CA PRO A 143 -4.56 19.68 13.96
C PRO A 143 -4.15 18.70 15.07
N ASP A 144 -5.16 18.01 15.60
CA ASP A 144 -4.95 16.89 16.50
C ASP A 144 -4.38 15.66 15.78
N ASN A 145 -3.67 14.80 16.52
CA ASN A 145 -3.06 13.57 15.99
C ASN A 145 -4.07 12.65 15.29
N LYS A 146 -5.29 12.57 15.79
CA LYS A 146 -6.37 11.79 15.19
C LYS A 146 -6.75 12.32 13.81
N PHE A 147 -6.80 13.63 13.65
CA PHE A 147 -7.11 14.27 12.37
C PHE A 147 -5.99 14.05 11.35
N TYR A 148 -4.72 14.11 11.76
CA TYR A 148 -3.60 13.78 10.89
C TYR A 148 -3.71 12.36 10.33
N LEU A 149 -4.03 11.37 11.18
CA LEU A 149 -4.19 9.98 10.72
C LEU A 149 -5.35 9.80 9.75
N GLN A 150 -6.47 10.49 9.97
CA GLN A 150 -7.62 10.45 9.06
C GLN A 150 -7.27 11.04 7.69
N ILE A 151 -6.56 12.16 7.65
CA ILE A 151 -6.12 12.79 6.39
C ILE A 151 -5.13 11.90 5.66
N ILE A 152 -4.10 11.38 6.36
CA ILE A 152 -3.13 10.46 5.76
C ILE A 152 -3.86 9.27 5.14
N HIS A 153 -4.77 8.63 5.89
CA HIS A 153 -5.54 7.49 5.39
C HIS A 153 -6.34 7.84 4.13
N LYS A 154 -7.05 8.98 4.14
CA LYS A 154 -7.85 9.44 3.00
C LYS A 154 -7.00 9.75 1.77
N ILE A 155 -5.84 10.36 1.95
CA ILE A 155 -4.93 10.69 0.83
C ILE A 155 -4.33 9.39 0.26
N LEU A 156 -3.90 8.45 1.11
CA LEU A 156 -3.35 7.17 0.65
C LEU A 156 -4.35 6.31 -0.13
N GLN A 157 -5.66 6.49 0.09
CA GLN A 157 -6.70 5.85 -0.75
C GLN A 157 -6.68 6.35 -2.20
N GLY A 158 -6.31 7.60 -2.43
CA GLY A 158 -6.24 8.19 -3.77
C GLY A 158 -4.88 8.02 -4.46
N VAL A 159 -3.83 7.64 -3.73
CA VAL A 159 -2.48 7.48 -4.27
C VAL A 159 -2.30 6.09 -4.87
N SER A 160 -1.86 6.05 -6.12
CA SER A 160 -1.48 4.82 -6.83
C SER A 160 0.00 4.87 -7.15
N ILE A 161 0.74 3.84 -6.76
CA ILE A 161 2.18 3.74 -6.94
C ILE A 161 2.43 3.01 -8.26
N PRO A 162 2.99 3.68 -9.28
CA PRO A 162 3.25 3.04 -10.56
C PRO A 162 4.33 1.97 -10.40
N PHE A 163 4.18 0.86 -11.11
CA PHE A 163 5.28 -0.08 -11.28
C PHE A 163 6.27 0.52 -12.29
N SER A 164 7.52 0.61 -11.91
CA SER A 164 8.59 1.04 -12.82
C SER A 164 8.96 -0.12 -13.75
N GLY A 165 8.98 0.16 -15.06
CA GLY A 165 9.36 -0.75 -16.10
C GLY A 165 8.17 -1.27 -16.92
N GLU A 166 8.30 -1.15 -18.25
CA GLU A 166 7.49 -1.93 -19.19
C GLU A 166 8.24 -3.24 -19.41
N PRO A 167 7.72 -4.38 -18.96
CA PRO A 167 8.36 -5.66 -19.26
C PRO A 167 8.25 -5.93 -20.76
N LEU A 168 9.37 -5.85 -21.46
CA LEU A 168 9.46 -6.19 -22.88
C LEU A 168 9.58 -7.70 -23.10
N GLU A 169 9.94 -8.45 -22.06
CA GLU A 169 10.19 -9.89 -22.09
C GLU A 169 9.51 -10.58 -20.89
N GLY A 170 9.11 -11.85 -21.09
CA GLY A 170 8.52 -12.69 -20.06
C GLY A 170 6.99 -12.74 -20.09
N MET A 171 6.40 -13.30 -19.03
CA MET A 171 4.96 -13.43 -18.89
C MET A 171 4.33 -12.10 -18.47
N GLN A 172 3.35 -11.63 -19.23
CA GLN A 172 2.62 -10.40 -18.96
C GLN A 172 1.19 -10.71 -18.52
N ILE A 173 0.74 -10.07 -17.46
CA ILE A 173 -0.63 -10.14 -16.98
C ILE A 173 -1.30 -8.81 -17.28
N MET A 174 -2.29 -8.82 -18.16
CA MET A 174 -2.93 -7.61 -18.67
C MET A 174 -4.45 -7.72 -18.58
N GLY A 175 -5.13 -6.58 -18.52
CA GLY A 175 -6.56 -6.52 -18.73
C GLY A 175 -6.91 -6.65 -20.23
N LEU A 176 -8.16 -6.97 -20.51
CA LEU A 176 -8.63 -7.16 -21.89
C LEU A 176 -8.47 -5.92 -22.77
N MET A 177 -8.57 -4.73 -22.19
CA MET A 177 -8.46 -3.47 -22.91
C MET A 177 -7.03 -3.11 -23.26
N GLU A 178 -6.06 -3.55 -22.46
CA GLU A 178 -4.62 -3.32 -22.63
C GLU A 178 -4.02 -4.24 -23.71
N THR A 179 -4.70 -5.34 -24.06
CA THR A 179 -4.25 -6.28 -25.10
C THR A 179 -4.56 -5.83 -26.54
N ARG A 180 -5.17 -4.66 -26.71
CA ARG A 180 -5.54 -4.16 -28.03
C ARG A 180 -4.29 -3.93 -28.90
N MET A 181 -4.35 -4.39 -30.13
CA MET A 181 -3.26 -4.27 -31.14
C MET A 181 -1.94 -4.95 -30.75
N LEU A 182 -1.98 -5.91 -29.81
CA LEU A 182 -0.83 -6.71 -29.45
C LEU A 182 -1.03 -8.15 -29.92
N ASP A 183 0.01 -8.71 -30.53
CA ASP A 183 0.03 -10.11 -30.97
C ASP A 183 0.85 -10.94 -29.97
N PHE A 184 0.30 -12.07 -29.55
CA PHE A 184 0.93 -12.97 -28.58
C PHE A 184 1.15 -14.36 -29.20
N LYS A 185 2.30 -14.97 -29.00
CA LYS A 185 2.57 -16.36 -29.40
C LYS A 185 1.76 -17.35 -28.53
N ASN A 186 1.62 -17.05 -27.26
CA ASN A 186 0.86 -17.86 -26.29
C ASN A 186 -0.04 -16.94 -25.50
N LEU A 187 -1.32 -17.22 -25.45
CA LEU A 187 -2.33 -16.43 -24.76
C LEU A 187 -3.14 -17.34 -23.82
N ILE A 188 -3.23 -16.95 -22.53
CA ILE A 188 -4.07 -17.60 -21.53
C ILE A 188 -5.11 -16.58 -21.09
N ILE A 189 -6.39 -16.89 -21.33
CA ILE A 189 -7.49 -16.03 -20.91
C ILE A 189 -8.15 -16.66 -19.68
N LEU A 190 -8.15 -15.93 -18.56
CA LEU A 190 -8.79 -16.35 -17.33
C LEU A 190 -10.18 -15.73 -17.22
N SER A 191 -11.11 -16.42 -16.55
CA SER A 191 -12.48 -15.95 -16.31
C SER A 191 -13.29 -15.67 -17.59
N ALA A 192 -13.02 -16.41 -18.67
CA ALA A 192 -13.78 -16.33 -19.92
C ALA A 192 -15.14 -17.05 -19.78
N ASN A 193 -15.98 -16.55 -18.88
CA ASN A 193 -17.30 -17.11 -18.62
C ASN A 193 -18.33 -16.52 -19.58
N GLU A 194 -19.32 -17.32 -19.96
CA GLU A 194 -20.43 -16.87 -20.79
C GLU A 194 -21.17 -15.68 -20.17
N GLY A 195 -21.47 -14.65 -20.96
CA GLY A 195 -22.08 -13.40 -20.50
C GLY A 195 -21.11 -12.37 -19.90
N ILE A 196 -19.86 -12.77 -19.59
CA ILE A 196 -18.81 -11.88 -19.12
C ILE A 196 -17.81 -11.60 -20.25
N LEU A 197 -17.38 -12.64 -20.96
CA LEU A 197 -16.49 -12.52 -22.10
C LEU A 197 -16.85 -13.56 -23.21
N PRO A 198 -17.27 -13.15 -24.39
CA PRO A 198 -17.62 -11.77 -24.79
C PRO A 198 -18.85 -11.26 -24.06
N LYS A 199 -18.86 -9.97 -23.70
CA LYS A 199 -20.06 -9.34 -23.16
C LYS A 199 -21.07 -9.22 -24.31
N GLY A 200 -22.06 -10.09 -24.33
CA GLY A 200 -23.15 -10.03 -25.29
C GLY A 200 -23.86 -8.70 -25.13
N GLY A 201 -23.58 -7.76 -26.01
CA GLY A 201 -24.30 -6.50 -26.07
C GLY A 201 -25.68 -6.77 -26.62
N HIS A 202 -26.69 -6.95 -25.79
CA HIS A 202 -28.04 -6.68 -26.16
C HIS A 202 -28.17 -5.17 -26.37
N ALA A 203 -27.70 -4.68 -27.53
CA ALA A 203 -28.09 -3.35 -27.95
C ALA A 203 -29.61 -3.42 -28.14
N SER A 204 -30.36 -2.79 -27.24
CA SER A 204 -31.77 -2.50 -27.44
C SER A 204 -31.86 -1.52 -28.61
N SER A 205 -31.90 -2.05 -29.81
CA SER A 205 -32.11 -1.28 -31.02
C SER A 205 -33.61 -1.25 -31.26
N PHE A 206 -34.15 -0.10 -31.64
CA PHE A 206 -35.54 0.06 -32.11
C PHE A 206 -35.85 -0.78 -33.36
N ILE A 207 -34.82 -1.35 -34.01
CA ILE A 207 -34.97 -2.19 -35.18
C ILE A 207 -35.16 -3.63 -34.70
N PRO A 208 -36.31 -4.30 -35.00
CA PRO A 208 -36.54 -5.69 -34.66
C PRO A 208 -35.45 -6.61 -35.21
N TYR A 209 -35.13 -7.66 -34.47
CA TYR A 209 -34.04 -8.60 -34.79
C TYR A 209 -34.17 -9.19 -36.23
N ASN A 210 -35.36 -9.48 -36.67
CA ASN A 210 -35.63 -10.03 -38.01
C ASN A 210 -35.22 -9.09 -39.16
N LEU A 211 -35.33 -7.79 -38.97
CA LEU A 211 -34.90 -6.78 -39.96
C LEU A 211 -33.38 -6.58 -39.97
N ARG A 212 -32.72 -6.76 -38.81
CA ARG A 212 -31.26 -6.74 -38.73
C ARG A 212 -30.62 -7.89 -39.48
N LEU A 213 -31.12 -9.11 -39.34
CA LEU A 213 -30.62 -10.27 -40.05
C LEU A 213 -30.75 -10.14 -41.58
N GLY A 214 -31.75 -9.41 -42.06
CA GLY A 214 -31.92 -9.11 -43.47
C GLY A 214 -30.80 -8.22 -44.04
N GLN A 215 -30.37 -7.22 -43.29
CA GLN A 215 -29.28 -6.30 -43.70
C GLN A 215 -27.89 -6.94 -43.65
N GLU A 216 -27.62 -7.76 -42.65
CA GLU A 216 -26.31 -8.47 -42.57
C GLU A 216 -26.12 -9.45 -43.72
N ARG A 217 -27.20 -10.15 -44.18
CA ARG A 217 -27.17 -11.00 -45.38
C ARG A 217 -26.98 -10.23 -46.68
N ALA A 218 -27.57 -9.03 -46.79
CA ALA A 218 -27.40 -8.17 -47.96
C ALA A 218 -25.97 -7.63 -48.08
N CYS A 219 -25.32 -7.27 -46.98
CA CYS A 219 -23.91 -6.82 -46.94
C CYS A 219 -22.91 -7.95 -47.21
N ALA A 220 -23.19 -9.17 -46.75
CA ALA A 220 -22.32 -10.33 -47.00
C ALA A 220 -22.43 -10.84 -48.47
N GLY A 221 -23.54 -10.61 -49.15
CA GLY A 221 -23.72 -10.96 -50.57
C GLY A 221 -22.97 -10.05 -51.55
N SER A 222 -22.81 -8.77 -51.21
CA SER A 222 -22.18 -7.79 -52.10
C SER A 222 -20.66 -7.92 -52.24
N HIS A 223 -20.03 -8.74 -51.41
CA HIS A 223 -18.56 -8.95 -51.42
C HIS A 223 -18.13 -10.17 -52.23
N ARG A 224 -19.09 -11.00 -52.75
CA ARG A 224 -18.76 -12.19 -53.56
C ARG A 224 -18.77 -11.95 -55.08
N ASP A 225 -19.28 -10.83 -55.54
CA ASP A 225 -19.38 -10.53 -56.99
C ASP A 225 -18.27 -9.61 -57.50
N ARG A 226 -17.17 -9.49 -56.81
CA ARG A 226 -15.98 -8.75 -57.24
C ARG A 226 -14.70 -9.59 -57.08
N GLN A 227 -14.65 -10.73 -57.70
CA GLN A 227 -13.38 -11.40 -58.09
C GLN A 227 -13.46 -11.82 -59.54
#